data_bd3d6b7bb30bdce3e29af0e7bf137e2d
#
_entry.id   bd3d6b7bb30bdce3e29af0e7bf137e2d
#
_cell.length_a   1.000
_cell.length_b   1.000
_cell.length_c   1.000
_cell.angle_alpha   90.00
_cell.angle_beta   90.00
_cell.angle_gamma   90.00
#
_symmetry.space_group_name_H-M   'P 1'
#
loop_
_entity.id
_entity.type
_entity.pdbx_description
1 polymer ?
#
loop_
_entity_poly.entity_id
_entity_poly.type
_entity_poly.pdbx_seq_one_letter_code
_entity_poly.pdbx_strand_id
1 'polypeptide(L)'
;TQGVSAIRFVYEHNYPVIRDTIVSSVYARSIGKEVDGNAPELFGNELAAHIICGGPDVSCHETTTKKEAVEKLRYGVYMLMREGSTQRNMPECIRAITEEVLDSRRAILATDDMLAGDIATKGHMNDIIRRTIKEGVDPAEAIQMATINPATWLGLSELGVLAPGKLADIAVVEGELADMNVSEVFLSGQLVAKDRQLLLPLPAYQYPDIVKHSVKRKPVKPEDLMVKCDKSNPKVNCIGLILDQNLTDAFVEDMKAEDGYVKPDIENDLLPIANVGRHGQSDIGAGFVKGFKMKQGAFA
;
A
#
# COMPACT_ATOMS: atom_id res chain seq x y z
N THR A 1 -12.36 1.95 -7.02
CA THR A 1 -12.25 3.34 -6.56
C THR A 1 -12.04 3.35 -5.05
N GLN A 2 -11.03 4.03 -4.56
CA GLN A 2 -10.78 4.27 -3.14
C GLN A 2 -11.82 5.26 -2.58
N GLY A 3 -13.10 4.95 -2.73
CA GLY A 3 -14.18 5.88 -2.41
C GLY A 3 -14.44 6.06 -0.93
N VAL A 4 -13.92 5.18 -0.07
CA VAL A 4 -14.27 5.14 1.36
C VAL A 4 -13.05 5.43 2.25
N SER A 5 -11.92 5.80 1.64
CA SER A 5 -10.74 6.21 2.38
C SER A 5 -11.03 7.40 3.28
N ALA A 6 -10.70 7.27 4.55
CA ALA A 6 -10.77 8.34 5.52
C ALA A 6 -12.18 8.88 5.84
N ILE A 7 -13.22 8.03 5.86
CA ILE A 7 -14.57 8.45 6.31
C ILE A 7 -14.50 9.17 7.67
N ARG A 8 -13.66 8.72 8.60
CA ARG A 8 -13.45 9.39 9.89
C ARG A 8 -12.99 10.83 9.70
N PHE A 9 -11.99 11.06 8.86
CA PHE A 9 -11.47 12.40 8.55
C PHE A 9 -12.51 13.31 7.92
N VAL A 10 -13.30 12.75 7.03
CA VAL A 10 -14.32 13.46 6.26
C VAL A 10 -15.56 13.74 7.12
N TYR A 11 -15.93 12.81 8.01
CA TYR A 11 -17.05 12.97 8.92
C TYR A 11 -16.86 14.14 9.89
N GLU A 12 -15.66 14.29 10.42
CA GLU A 12 -15.34 15.36 11.37
C GLU A 12 -15.25 16.74 10.71
N HIS A 13 -14.95 16.81 9.39
CA HIS A 13 -14.56 18.07 8.76
C HIS A 13 -15.35 18.47 7.48
N ASN A 14 -16.01 17.53 6.80
CA ASN A 14 -16.64 17.86 5.52
C ASN A 14 -17.80 16.95 5.09
N TYR A 15 -18.97 17.21 5.58
CA TYR A 15 -20.20 16.47 5.27
C TYR A 15 -20.53 16.29 3.76
N PRO A 16 -20.35 17.29 2.88
CA PRO A 16 -20.59 17.12 1.44
C PRO A 16 -19.73 16.03 0.80
N VAL A 17 -18.46 15.91 1.17
CA VAL A 17 -17.54 14.89 0.63
C VAL A 17 -17.95 13.47 1.04
N ILE A 18 -18.50 13.27 2.26
CA ILE A 18 -19.06 11.97 2.66
C ILE A 18 -20.20 11.57 1.74
N ARG A 19 -21.13 12.49 1.51
CA ARG A 19 -22.27 12.24 0.62
C ARG A 19 -21.79 11.84 -0.78
N ASP A 20 -20.84 12.58 -1.34
CA ASP A 20 -20.31 12.31 -2.67
C ASP A 20 -19.57 10.98 -2.73
N THR A 21 -18.84 10.61 -1.66
CA THR A 21 -18.20 9.30 -1.50
C THR A 21 -19.22 8.17 -1.49
N ILE A 22 -20.29 8.29 -0.72
CA ILE A 22 -21.38 7.30 -0.67
C ILE A 22 -22.05 7.15 -2.03
N VAL A 23 -22.40 8.26 -2.67
CA VAL A 23 -23.02 8.28 -4.00
C VAL A 23 -22.11 7.61 -5.03
N SER A 24 -20.82 7.92 -5.02
CA SER A 24 -19.83 7.32 -5.91
C SER A 24 -19.68 5.81 -5.68
N SER A 25 -19.71 5.36 -4.42
CA SER A 25 -19.66 3.94 -4.06
C SER A 25 -20.91 3.20 -4.53
N VAL A 26 -22.09 3.78 -4.34
CA VAL A 26 -23.36 3.21 -4.82
C VAL A 26 -23.36 3.12 -6.33
N TYR A 27 -22.89 4.16 -7.02
CA TYR A 27 -22.80 4.15 -8.48
C TYR A 27 -21.81 3.09 -8.99
N ALA A 28 -20.61 3.00 -8.41
CA ALA A 28 -19.63 1.99 -8.79
C ALA A 28 -20.22 0.58 -8.72
N ARG A 29 -20.90 0.25 -7.61
CA ARG A 29 -21.56 -1.05 -7.46
C ARG A 29 -22.72 -1.25 -8.47
N SER A 30 -23.47 -0.22 -8.78
CA SER A 30 -24.56 -0.33 -9.76
C SER A 30 -24.12 -0.69 -11.17
N ILE A 31 -22.83 -0.48 -11.48
CA ILE A 31 -22.19 -0.87 -12.74
C ILE A 31 -21.26 -2.08 -12.60
N GLY A 32 -21.40 -2.85 -11.51
CA GLY A 32 -20.63 -4.08 -11.28
C GLY A 32 -19.16 -3.86 -10.93
N LYS A 33 -18.83 -2.74 -10.28
CA LYS A 33 -17.47 -2.45 -9.79
C LYS A 33 -17.42 -2.52 -8.28
N GLU A 34 -16.37 -3.18 -7.78
CA GLU A 34 -16.12 -3.22 -6.35
C GLU A 34 -15.54 -1.90 -5.82
N VAL A 35 -15.74 -1.69 -4.52
CA VAL A 35 -15.26 -0.49 -3.83
C VAL A 35 -14.13 -0.89 -2.90
N ASP A 36 -12.95 -0.38 -3.18
CA ASP A 36 -11.81 -0.47 -2.28
C ASP A 36 -11.78 0.72 -1.32
N GLY A 37 -11.31 0.47 -0.10
CA GLY A 37 -11.26 1.49 0.94
C GLY A 37 -10.08 1.32 1.88
N ASN A 38 -9.84 2.37 2.67
CA ASN A 38 -8.82 2.39 3.71
C ASN A 38 -9.50 2.63 5.06
N ALA A 39 -9.32 1.69 5.97
CA ALA A 39 -9.93 1.72 7.30
C ALA A 39 -8.90 1.41 8.39
N PRO A 40 -7.71 2.10 8.41
CA PRO A 40 -6.73 1.86 9.46
C PRO A 40 -7.30 2.26 10.81
N GLU A 41 -7.04 1.44 11.83
CA GLU A 41 -7.45 1.68 13.22
C GLU A 41 -8.96 1.87 13.45
N LEU A 42 -9.82 1.48 12.49
CA LEU A 42 -11.26 1.50 12.69
C LEU A 42 -11.75 0.22 13.37
N PHE A 43 -12.59 0.39 14.39
CA PHE A 43 -13.18 -0.68 15.18
C PHE A 43 -14.66 -0.41 15.46
N GLY A 44 -15.41 -1.46 15.84
CA GLY A 44 -16.79 -1.35 16.30
C GLY A 44 -17.70 -0.57 15.35
N ASN A 45 -18.37 0.45 15.87
CA ASN A 45 -19.34 1.25 15.10
C ASN A 45 -18.69 2.05 13.95
N GLU A 46 -17.44 2.51 14.10
CA GLU A 46 -16.73 3.23 13.04
C GLU A 46 -16.43 2.29 11.87
N LEU A 47 -16.00 1.07 12.16
CA LEU A 47 -15.78 0.04 11.13
C LEU A 47 -17.11 -0.36 10.47
N ALA A 48 -18.18 -0.54 11.24
CA ALA A 48 -19.50 -0.84 10.70
C ALA A 48 -20.00 0.27 9.76
N ALA A 49 -19.82 1.54 10.14
CA ALA A 49 -20.17 2.68 9.29
C ALA A 49 -19.36 2.68 7.97
N HIS A 50 -18.07 2.40 8.02
CA HIS A 50 -17.21 2.25 6.85
C HIS A 50 -17.75 1.16 5.90
N ILE A 51 -18.10 -0.01 6.45
CA ILE A 51 -18.64 -1.12 5.65
C ILE A 51 -19.98 -0.76 5.01
N ILE A 52 -20.89 -0.14 5.76
CA ILE A 52 -22.19 0.28 5.21
C ILE A 52 -22.02 1.25 4.06
N CYS A 53 -21.10 2.20 4.18
CA CYS A 53 -20.80 3.17 3.11
C CYS A 53 -20.13 2.53 1.89
N GLY A 54 -19.18 1.62 2.10
CA GLY A 54 -18.47 0.93 1.03
C GLY A 54 -19.29 -0.18 0.35
N GLY A 55 -20.18 -0.81 1.10
CA GLY A 55 -21.00 -1.94 0.64
C GLY A 55 -20.51 -3.29 1.18
N PRO A 56 -21.25 -4.38 0.84
CA PRO A 56 -21.03 -5.70 1.44
C PRO A 56 -19.68 -6.34 1.09
N ASP A 57 -19.09 -5.94 -0.03
CA ASP A 57 -17.81 -6.46 -0.52
C ASP A 57 -16.69 -5.41 -0.47
N VAL A 58 -16.84 -4.43 0.44
CA VAL A 58 -15.80 -3.43 0.69
C VAL A 58 -14.51 -4.12 1.15
N SER A 59 -13.39 -3.58 0.68
CA SER A 59 -12.06 -4.06 1.06
C SER A 59 -11.31 -3.04 1.92
N CYS A 60 -10.21 -3.51 2.52
CA CYS A 60 -9.24 -2.64 3.19
C CYS A 60 -7.83 -3.19 3.00
N HIS A 61 -6.92 -2.35 2.52
CA HIS A 61 -5.50 -2.68 2.37
C HIS A 61 -4.59 -1.97 3.39
N GLU A 62 -5.16 -1.20 4.31
CA GLU A 62 -4.40 -0.41 5.32
C GLU A 62 -4.41 -1.05 6.72
N THR A 63 -4.68 -2.34 6.82
CA THR A 63 -4.67 -3.08 8.09
C THR A 63 -3.25 -3.35 8.53
N THR A 64 -2.88 -3.00 9.77
CA THR A 64 -1.50 -3.10 10.26
C THR A 64 -1.33 -4.07 11.44
N THR A 65 -2.40 -4.41 12.14
CA THR A 65 -2.34 -5.24 13.34
C THR A 65 -3.23 -6.48 13.27
N LYS A 66 -2.85 -7.55 14.00
CA LYS A 66 -3.68 -8.74 14.19
C LYS A 66 -5.09 -8.38 14.68
N LYS A 67 -5.20 -7.46 15.65
CA LYS A 67 -6.49 -7.06 16.24
C LYS A 67 -7.42 -6.48 15.18
N GLU A 68 -6.93 -5.58 14.33
CA GLU A 68 -7.72 -5.04 13.23
C GLU A 68 -8.12 -6.12 12.23
N ALA A 69 -7.16 -7.00 11.86
CA ALA A 69 -7.40 -8.10 10.94
C ALA A 69 -8.53 -9.03 11.41
N VAL A 70 -8.49 -9.42 12.68
CA VAL A 70 -9.52 -10.26 13.30
C VAL A 70 -10.90 -9.61 13.21
N GLU A 71 -11.01 -8.35 13.58
CA GLU A 71 -12.31 -7.66 13.58
C GLU A 71 -12.84 -7.45 12.16
N LYS A 72 -12.00 -7.00 11.24
CA LYS A 72 -12.38 -6.79 9.84
C LYS A 72 -12.84 -8.07 9.17
N LEU A 73 -12.12 -9.18 9.34
CA LEU A 73 -12.55 -10.49 8.81
C LEU A 73 -13.88 -10.94 9.41
N ARG A 74 -14.09 -10.76 10.73
CA ARG A 74 -15.37 -11.07 11.39
C ARG A 74 -16.54 -10.24 10.88
N TYR A 75 -16.28 -8.99 10.49
CA TYR A 75 -17.26 -8.12 9.85
C TYR A 75 -17.44 -8.39 8.35
N GLY A 76 -16.69 -9.33 7.78
CA GLY A 76 -16.78 -9.70 6.37
C GLY A 76 -16.10 -8.73 5.38
N VAL A 77 -15.17 -7.92 5.85
CA VAL A 77 -14.35 -7.06 4.97
C VAL A 77 -13.38 -7.93 4.17
N TYR A 78 -13.23 -7.65 2.89
CA TYR A 78 -12.12 -8.20 2.12
C TYR A 78 -10.82 -7.53 2.55
N MET A 79 -9.94 -8.29 3.17
CA MET A 79 -8.70 -7.79 3.73
C MET A 79 -7.53 -8.08 2.81
N LEU A 80 -6.96 -7.02 2.23
CA LEU A 80 -5.77 -7.08 1.40
C LEU A 80 -4.55 -6.93 2.32
N MET A 81 -3.85 -8.03 2.58
CA MET A 81 -2.66 -8.06 3.42
C MET A 81 -1.46 -7.62 2.60
N ARG A 82 -0.98 -6.40 2.88
CA ARG A 82 0.16 -5.83 2.14
C ARG A 82 1.47 -6.44 2.58
N GLU A 83 2.32 -6.69 1.59
CA GLU A 83 3.68 -7.13 1.80
C GLU A 83 4.59 -6.54 0.71
N GLY A 84 4.77 -5.23 0.78
CA GLY A 84 5.57 -4.44 -0.14
C GLY A 84 7.04 -4.33 0.25
N SER A 85 7.69 -3.30 -0.24
CA SER A 85 9.08 -3.00 0.07
C SER A 85 9.24 -2.25 1.40
N THR A 86 8.30 -1.33 1.70
CA THR A 86 8.35 -0.48 2.89
C THR A 86 7.21 -0.75 3.87
N GLN A 87 6.09 -1.32 3.41
CA GLN A 87 4.91 -1.61 4.20
C GLN A 87 4.69 -3.12 4.27
N ARG A 88 5.05 -3.74 5.40
CA ARG A 88 5.09 -5.19 5.60
C ARG A 88 4.13 -5.62 6.70
N ASN A 89 2.85 -5.56 6.39
CA ASN A 89 1.79 -5.79 7.36
C ASN A 89 1.26 -7.24 7.35
N MET A 90 1.57 -8.01 6.29
CA MET A 90 1.10 -9.38 6.15
C MET A 90 1.46 -10.26 7.36
N PRO A 91 2.69 -10.25 7.94
CA PRO A 91 3.03 -11.11 9.08
C PRO A 91 2.16 -10.86 10.32
N GLU A 92 1.76 -9.63 10.59
CA GLU A 92 0.83 -9.34 11.69
C GLU A 92 -0.62 -9.72 11.35
N CYS A 93 -1.06 -9.37 10.14
CA CYS A 93 -2.44 -9.61 9.72
C CYS A 93 -2.77 -11.09 9.57
N ILE A 94 -1.83 -11.90 9.08
CA ILE A 94 -2.02 -13.33 8.83
C ILE A 94 -2.28 -14.13 10.10
N ARG A 95 -1.86 -13.62 11.26
CA ARG A 95 -2.10 -14.21 12.57
C ARG A 95 -3.59 -14.31 12.92
N ALA A 96 -4.45 -13.54 12.25
CA ALA A 96 -5.90 -13.72 12.33
C ALA A 96 -6.34 -15.09 11.79
N ILE A 97 -5.60 -15.64 10.84
CA ILE A 97 -5.87 -16.96 10.24
C ILE A 97 -5.10 -18.04 11.01
N THR A 98 -3.79 -17.87 11.22
CA THR A 98 -2.94 -18.90 11.81
C THR A 98 -3.13 -19.10 13.31
N GLU A 99 -3.50 -18.07 14.05
CA GLU A 99 -3.68 -18.15 15.52
C GLU A 99 -5.17 -18.14 15.94
N GLU A 100 -6.02 -17.34 15.28
CA GLU A 100 -7.46 -17.25 15.62
C GLU A 100 -8.34 -18.17 14.75
N VAL A 101 -7.73 -18.88 13.81
CA VAL A 101 -8.39 -19.88 12.93
C VAL A 101 -9.59 -19.26 12.17
N LEU A 102 -9.47 -18.02 11.74
CA LEU A 102 -10.49 -17.37 10.93
C LEU A 102 -10.43 -17.85 9.47
N ASP A 103 -11.59 -17.81 8.82
CA ASP A 103 -11.73 -18.17 7.42
C ASP A 103 -10.94 -17.23 6.50
N SER A 104 -10.12 -17.77 5.62
CA SER A 104 -9.25 -17.03 4.71
C SER A 104 -9.90 -16.58 3.40
N ARG A 105 -11.16 -16.98 3.11
CA ARG A 105 -11.81 -16.67 1.82
C ARG A 105 -11.93 -15.18 1.50
N ARG A 106 -11.90 -14.32 2.53
CA ARG A 106 -11.87 -12.86 2.38
C ARG A 106 -10.48 -12.25 2.66
N ALA A 107 -9.46 -13.07 2.78
CA ALA A 107 -8.08 -12.62 2.87
C ALA A 107 -7.40 -12.69 1.49
N ILE A 108 -6.74 -11.62 1.11
CA ILE A 108 -6.09 -11.44 -0.18
C ILE A 108 -4.65 -10.99 0.07
N LEU A 109 -3.69 -11.55 -0.66
CA LEU A 109 -2.31 -11.08 -0.63
C LEU A 109 -2.13 -9.94 -1.64
N ALA A 110 -1.46 -8.87 -1.23
CA ALA A 110 -1.21 -7.70 -2.05
C ALA A 110 0.24 -7.19 -1.87
N THR A 111 0.79 -6.60 -2.91
CA THR A 111 2.14 -6.03 -2.90
C THR A 111 2.17 -4.59 -2.43
N ASP A 112 1.21 -3.77 -2.90
CA ASP A 112 1.15 -2.32 -2.72
C ASP A 112 2.44 -1.62 -3.23
N ASP A 113 3.34 -1.20 -2.38
CA ASP A 113 4.52 -0.36 -2.64
C ASP A 113 5.78 -1.12 -3.08
N MET A 114 5.65 -2.15 -3.89
CA MET A 114 6.77 -2.98 -4.31
C MET A 114 7.73 -2.24 -5.25
N LEU A 115 8.99 -2.10 -4.84
CA LEU A 115 10.05 -1.48 -5.62
C LEU A 115 10.59 -2.43 -6.71
N ALA A 116 10.95 -1.87 -7.86
CA ALA A 116 11.49 -2.64 -8.99
C ALA A 116 12.74 -3.47 -8.63
N GLY A 117 13.59 -2.95 -7.74
CA GLY A 117 14.78 -3.67 -7.25
C GLY A 117 14.42 -4.92 -6.45
N ASP A 118 13.37 -4.86 -5.63
CA ASP A 118 12.87 -6.01 -4.86
C ASP A 118 12.22 -7.04 -5.78
N ILE A 119 11.44 -6.59 -6.78
CA ILE A 119 10.86 -7.49 -7.79
C ILE A 119 11.97 -8.27 -8.51
N ALA A 120 13.04 -7.59 -8.91
CA ALA A 120 14.15 -8.20 -9.65
C ALA A 120 14.95 -9.21 -8.81
N THR A 121 15.10 -8.97 -7.51
CA THR A 121 15.96 -9.80 -6.62
C THR A 121 15.21 -10.85 -5.82
N LYS A 122 14.02 -10.51 -5.31
CA LYS A 122 13.23 -11.38 -4.41
C LYS A 122 12.08 -12.08 -5.14
N GLY A 123 11.49 -11.41 -6.14
CA GLY A 123 10.27 -11.81 -6.82
C GLY A 123 9.12 -10.85 -6.53
N HIS A 124 7.93 -11.22 -6.97
CA HIS A 124 6.69 -10.45 -6.80
C HIS A 124 5.69 -11.27 -5.94
N MET A 125 4.50 -11.62 -6.46
CA MET A 125 3.53 -12.44 -5.72
C MET A 125 4.08 -13.79 -5.27
N ASN A 126 4.98 -14.40 -6.02
CA ASN A 126 5.64 -15.65 -5.60
C ASN A 126 6.48 -15.48 -4.32
N ASP A 127 7.09 -14.31 -4.09
CA ASP A 127 7.78 -14.02 -2.84
C ASP A 127 6.81 -13.86 -1.67
N ILE A 128 5.70 -13.16 -1.88
CA ILE A 128 4.68 -12.98 -0.84
C ILE A 128 4.05 -14.32 -0.46
N ILE A 129 3.73 -15.18 -1.42
CA ILE A 129 3.21 -16.52 -1.13
C ILE A 129 4.22 -17.33 -0.30
N ARG A 130 5.51 -17.35 -0.67
CA ARG A 130 6.57 -18.01 0.14
C ARG A 130 6.58 -17.52 1.58
N ARG A 131 6.49 -16.21 1.76
CA ARG A 131 6.52 -15.60 3.10
C ARG A 131 5.27 -15.93 3.89
N THR A 132 4.10 -15.93 3.24
CA THR A 132 2.83 -16.34 3.86
C THR A 132 2.87 -17.78 4.33
N ILE A 133 3.46 -18.70 3.55
CA ILE A 133 3.66 -20.09 3.95
C ILE A 133 4.59 -20.19 5.16
N LYS A 134 5.66 -19.38 5.21
CA LYS A 134 6.58 -19.34 6.37
C LYS A 134 5.90 -18.88 7.66
N GLU A 135 4.86 -18.04 7.56
CA GLU A 135 4.04 -17.64 8.71
C GLU A 135 3.04 -18.74 9.15
N GLY A 136 3.07 -19.91 8.51
CA GLY A 136 2.32 -21.09 8.94
C GLY A 136 1.00 -21.32 8.19
N VAL A 137 0.75 -20.62 7.10
CA VAL A 137 -0.41 -20.87 6.24
C VAL A 137 -0.15 -22.07 5.35
N ASP A 138 -1.16 -22.92 5.16
CA ASP A 138 -1.09 -24.03 4.19
C ASP A 138 -0.73 -23.53 2.79
N PRO A 139 0.17 -24.18 2.05
CA PRO A 139 0.59 -23.71 0.73
C PRO A 139 -0.56 -23.53 -0.28
N ALA A 140 -1.54 -24.43 -0.28
CA ALA A 140 -2.70 -24.31 -1.18
C ALA A 140 -3.57 -23.11 -0.79
N GLU A 141 -3.75 -22.87 0.51
CA GLU A 141 -4.49 -21.71 1.03
C GLU A 141 -3.78 -20.39 0.71
N ALA A 142 -2.45 -20.31 0.86
CA ALA A 142 -1.67 -19.13 0.48
C ALA A 142 -1.79 -18.82 -1.03
N ILE A 143 -1.81 -19.85 -1.88
CA ILE A 143 -2.05 -19.69 -3.32
C ILE A 143 -3.47 -19.20 -3.58
N GLN A 144 -4.48 -19.73 -2.88
CA GLN A 144 -5.87 -19.27 -3.00
C GLN A 144 -6.00 -17.78 -2.65
N MET A 145 -5.33 -17.32 -1.60
CA MET A 145 -5.29 -15.91 -1.19
C MET A 145 -4.68 -14.99 -2.27
N ALA A 146 -3.87 -15.51 -3.18
CA ALA A 146 -3.27 -14.78 -4.29
C ALA A 146 -4.00 -14.98 -5.64
N THR A 147 -4.98 -15.87 -5.72
CA THR A 147 -5.62 -16.27 -6.98
C THR A 147 -7.15 -16.22 -6.92
N ILE A 148 -7.79 -17.24 -6.38
CA ILE A 148 -9.26 -17.34 -6.39
C ILE A 148 -9.93 -16.31 -5.49
N ASN A 149 -9.33 -15.93 -4.35
CA ASN A 149 -9.91 -14.95 -3.45
C ASN A 149 -9.99 -13.55 -4.10
N PRO A 150 -8.92 -12.97 -4.68
CA PRO A 150 -9.01 -11.70 -5.41
C PRO A 150 -9.89 -11.81 -6.66
N ALA A 151 -9.88 -12.93 -7.39
CA ALA A 151 -10.75 -13.13 -8.53
C ALA A 151 -12.23 -13.11 -8.13
N THR A 152 -12.57 -13.74 -7.01
CA THR A 152 -13.94 -13.75 -6.47
C THR A 152 -14.37 -12.36 -6.06
N TRP A 153 -13.52 -11.63 -5.32
CA TRP A 153 -13.81 -10.26 -4.89
C TRP A 153 -14.04 -9.32 -6.08
N LEU A 154 -13.20 -9.43 -7.11
CA LEU A 154 -13.30 -8.58 -8.31
C LEU A 154 -14.37 -9.02 -9.31
N GLY A 155 -15.10 -10.13 -9.06
CA GLY A 155 -16.08 -10.67 -9.97
C GLY A 155 -15.49 -11.26 -11.26
N LEU A 156 -14.20 -11.65 -11.25
CA LEU A 156 -13.46 -12.20 -12.39
C LEU A 156 -13.66 -13.71 -12.46
N SER A 157 -14.86 -14.11 -12.83
CA SER A 157 -15.28 -15.53 -12.83
C SER A 157 -14.47 -16.45 -13.73
N GLU A 158 -13.73 -15.90 -14.69
CA GLU A 158 -12.89 -16.67 -15.63
C GLU A 158 -11.47 -16.94 -15.11
N LEU A 159 -11.10 -16.35 -13.97
CA LEU A 159 -9.76 -16.39 -13.39
C LEU A 159 -9.72 -17.12 -12.03
N GLY A 160 -8.53 -17.35 -11.54
CA GLY A 160 -8.24 -17.77 -10.16
C GLY A 160 -8.28 -19.28 -9.92
N VAL A 161 -8.73 -20.09 -10.90
CA VAL A 161 -8.79 -21.54 -10.78
C VAL A 161 -8.56 -22.23 -12.13
N LEU A 162 -7.88 -23.39 -12.12
CA LEU A 162 -7.70 -24.22 -13.30
C LEU A 162 -8.90 -25.17 -13.46
N ALA A 163 -9.78 -24.85 -14.40
CA ALA A 163 -10.96 -25.66 -14.70
C ALA A 163 -11.42 -25.46 -16.16
N PRO A 164 -12.17 -26.40 -16.74
CA PRO A 164 -12.76 -26.22 -18.05
C PRO A 164 -13.61 -24.94 -18.15
N GLY A 165 -13.41 -24.15 -19.21
CA GLY A 165 -14.10 -22.89 -19.44
C GLY A 165 -13.48 -21.68 -18.75
N LYS A 166 -12.35 -21.83 -18.04
CA LYS A 166 -11.58 -20.74 -17.46
C LYS A 166 -10.43 -20.31 -18.37
N LEU A 167 -9.92 -19.10 -18.16
CA LEU A 167 -8.72 -18.64 -18.85
C LEU A 167 -7.51 -19.46 -18.38
N ALA A 168 -6.66 -19.83 -19.33
CA ALA A 168 -5.45 -20.58 -19.06
C ALA A 168 -4.29 -19.64 -18.68
N ASP A 169 -4.48 -18.90 -17.56
CA ASP A 169 -3.43 -18.13 -16.92
C ASP A 169 -2.79 -19.02 -15.86
N ILE A 170 -1.60 -19.55 -16.17
CA ILE A 170 -0.99 -20.66 -15.43
C ILE A 170 0.44 -20.30 -15.06
N ALA A 171 0.80 -20.50 -13.80
CA ALA A 171 2.18 -20.51 -13.33
C ALA A 171 2.58 -21.96 -13.04
N VAL A 172 3.68 -22.43 -13.64
CA VAL A 172 4.26 -23.73 -13.34
C VAL A 172 5.28 -23.56 -12.23
N VAL A 173 5.09 -24.29 -11.14
CA VAL A 173 5.98 -24.26 -9.96
C VAL A 173 6.76 -25.58 -9.90
N GLU A 174 8.07 -25.50 -9.80
CA GLU A 174 8.95 -26.65 -9.67
C GLU A 174 9.41 -26.83 -8.22
N GLY A 175 9.54 -28.10 -7.80
CA GLY A 175 9.95 -28.47 -6.44
C GLY A 175 8.81 -28.34 -5.43
N GLU A 176 9.14 -27.93 -4.22
CA GLU A 176 8.19 -27.77 -3.13
C GLU A 176 7.35 -26.48 -3.34
N LEU A 177 6.04 -26.58 -3.11
CA LEU A 177 5.16 -25.38 -3.21
C LEU A 177 5.60 -24.23 -2.29
N ALA A 178 6.20 -24.58 -1.15
CA ALA A 178 6.72 -23.58 -0.20
C ALA A 178 7.83 -22.71 -0.79
N ASP A 179 8.54 -23.17 -1.81
CA ASP A 179 9.60 -22.41 -2.48
C ASP A 179 9.08 -21.47 -3.56
N MET A 180 7.87 -21.71 -4.06
CA MET A 180 7.24 -20.95 -5.17
C MET A 180 8.21 -20.64 -6.31
N ASN A 181 8.98 -21.68 -6.72
CA ASN A 181 9.95 -21.57 -7.80
C ASN A 181 9.20 -21.65 -9.16
N VAL A 182 8.77 -20.49 -9.66
CA VAL A 182 8.04 -20.40 -10.92
C VAL A 182 9.00 -20.53 -12.10
N SER A 183 8.88 -21.61 -12.89
CA SER A 183 9.70 -21.88 -14.07
C SER A 183 9.06 -21.40 -15.38
N GLU A 184 7.74 -21.49 -15.50
CA GLU A 184 7.02 -21.09 -16.70
C GLU A 184 5.74 -20.31 -16.34
N VAL A 185 5.37 -19.35 -17.20
CA VAL A 185 4.11 -18.59 -17.07
C VAL A 185 3.39 -18.58 -18.40
N PHE A 186 2.11 -18.95 -18.36
CA PHE A 186 1.20 -18.88 -19.49
C PHE A 186 0.14 -17.80 -19.24
N LEU A 187 -0.18 -17.01 -20.26
CA LEU A 187 -1.32 -16.11 -20.29
C LEU A 187 -2.25 -16.54 -21.44
N SER A 188 -3.51 -16.78 -21.11
CA SER A 188 -4.51 -17.29 -22.07
C SER A 188 -4.01 -18.49 -22.89
N GLY A 189 -3.24 -19.39 -22.26
CA GLY A 189 -2.66 -20.57 -22.89
C GLY A 189 -1.38 -20.35 -23.69
N GLN A 190 -0.89 -19.13 -23.82
CA GLN A 190 0.36 -18.82 -24.50
C GLN A 190 1.51 -18.74 -23.48
N LEU A 191 2.61 -19.44 -23.72
CA LEU A 191 3.84 -19.33 -22.93
C LEU A 191 4.44 -17.92 -23.10
N VAL A 192 4.47 -17.15 -22.02
CA VAL A 192 4.91 -15.73 -22.04
C VAL A 192 6.22 -15.49 -21.29
N ALA A 193 6.55 -16.38 -20.35
CA ALA A 193 7.83 -16.31 -19.64
C ALA A 193 8.33 -17.71 -19.30
N LYS A 194 9.64 -17.90 -19.33
CA LYS A 194 10.34 -19.11 -18.94
C LYS A 194 11.69 -18.79 -18.34
N ASP A 195 12.09 -19.49 -17.27
CA ASP A 195 13.38 -19.35 -16.61
C ASP A 195 13.73 -17.89 -16.30
N ARG A 196 12.76 -17.13 -15.79
CA ARG A 196 12.86 -15.70 -15.45
C ARG A 196 13.08 -14.76 -16.66
N GLN A 197 12.84 -15.24 -17.86
CA GLN A 197 12.93 -14.47 -19.10
C GLN A 197 11.56 -14.26 -19.71
N LEU A 198 11.24 -13.01 -20.06
CA LEU A 198 10.03 -12.70 -20.83
C LEU A 198 10.25 -13.08 -22.29
N LEU A 199 9.34 -13.87 -22.85
CA LEU A 199 9.40 -14.38 -24.23
C LEU A 199 8.65 -13.49 -25.24
N LEU A 200 7.81 -12.56 -24.73
CA LEU A 200 7.06 -11.65 -25.58
C LEU A 200 7.81 -10.33 -25.74
N PRO A 201 7.81 -9.73 -26.96
CA PRO A 201 8.34 -8.38 -27.13
C PRO A 201 7.44 -7.37 -26.38
N LEU A 202 8.04 -6.50 -25.57
CA LEU A 202 7.34 -5.39 -24.97
C LEU A 202 7.30 -4.22 -25.96
N PRO A 203 6.12 -3.75 -26.39
CA PRO A 203 6.05 -2.58 -27.25
C PRO A 203 6.52 -1.33 -26.50
N ALA A 204 7.25 -0.46 -27.19
CA ALA A 204 7.61 0.84 -26.64
C ALA A 204 6.34 1.67 -26.42
N TYR A 205 6.07 2.04 -25.18
CA TYR A 205 4.91 2.87 -24.85
C TYR A 205 5.23 4.36 -25.06
N GLN A 206 4.35 5.05 -25.76
CA GLN A 206 4.42 6.50 -25.95
C GLN A 206 3.56 7.20 -24.90
N TYR A 207 4.20 7.86 -23.95
CA TYR A 207 3.47 8.61 -22.92
C TYR A 207 2.80 9.84 -23.51
N PRO A 208 1.51 10.11 -23.23
CA PRO A 208 0.84 11.36 -23.59
C PRO A 208 1.53 12.58 -23.00
N ASP A 209 1.45 13.73 -23.67
CA ASP A 209 2.12 14.96 -23.21
C ASP A 209 1.63 15.43 -21.83
N ILE A 210 0.35 15.19 -21.50
CA ILE A 210 -0.20 15.49 -20.18
C ILE A 210 0.55 14.76 -19.04
N VAL A 211 1.07 13.56 -19.31
CA VAL A 211 1.86 12.79 -18.32
C VAL A 211 3.30 13.31 -18.28
N LYS A 212 3.90 13.58 -19.45
CA LYS A 212 5.29 14.09 -19.55
C LYS A 212 5.48 15.44 -18.88
N HIS A 213 4.44 16.29 -18.90
CA HIS A 213 4.46 17.66 -18.39
C HIS A 213 3.50 17.85 -17.20
N SER A 214 3.42 16.87 -16.30
CA SER A 214 2.52 16.90 -15.15
C SER A 214 2.99 17.81 -14.00
N VAL A 215 4.30 18.05 -13.88
CA VAL A 215 4.87 18.94 -12.86
C VAL A 215 4.82 20.38 -13.34
N LYS A 216 3.90 21.19 -12.76
CA LYS A 216 3.62 22.57 -13.19
C LYS A 216 3.97 23.56 -12.07
N ARG A 217 5.26 23.66 -11.77
CA ARG A 217 5.75 24.63 -10.79
C ARG A 217 7.07 25.28 -11.23
N LYS A 218 7.38 26.42 -10.63
CA LYS A 218 8.68 27.07 -10.78
C LYS A 218 9.77 26.24 -10.07
N PRO A 219 11.04 26.32 -10.53
CA PRO A 219 12.16 25.69 -9.82
C PRO A 219 12.18 26.09 -8.34
N VAL A 220 12.49 25.11 -7.48
CA VAL A 220 12.62 25.29 -6.04
C VAL A 220 14.07 25.70 -5.74
N LYS A 221 14.26 26.66 -4.85
CA LYS A 221 15.57 27.06 -4.36
C LYS A 221 15.88 26.34 -3.05
N PRO A 222 17.14 26.16 -2.67
CA PRO A 222 17.50 25.53 -1.40
C PRO A 222 16.85 26.20 -0.18
N GLU A 223 16.73 27.52 -0.19
CA GLU A 223 16.15 28.30 0.90
C GLU A 223 14.64 28.04 1.09
N ASP A 224 13.94 27.62 0.03
CA ASP A 224 12.53 27.27 0.07
C ASP A 224 12.27 25.96 0.84
N LEU A 225 13.30 25.13 1.00
CA LEU A 225 13.26 23.83 1.69
C LEU A 225 13.71 23.91 3.16
N MET A 226 14.07 25.10 3.64
CA MET A 226 14.59 25.31 4.97
C MET A 226 13.50 25.79 5.95
N VAL A 227 13.56 25.34 7.18
CA VAL A 227 12.66 25.79 8.25
C VAL A 227 13.19 27.10 8.85
N LYS A 228 12.44 28.19 8.65
CA LYS A 228 12.79 29.52 9.20
C LYS A 228 12.52 29.58 10.69
N CYS A 229 13.45 30.20 11.45
CA CYS A 229 13.28 30.43 12.86
C CYS A 229 14.18 31.56 13.35
N ASP A 230 13.62 32.49 14.13
CA ASP A 230 14.36 33.63 14.74
C ASP A 230 14.92 33.31 16.14
N LYS A 231 14.59 32.14 16.71
CA LYS A 231 15.09 31.68 18.00
C LYS A 231 16.32 30.80 17.81
N SER A 232 17.36 31.00 18.62
CA SER A 232 18.60 30.22 18.53
C SER A 232 18.44 28.71 18.89
N ASN A 233 17.51 28.39 19.78
CA ASN A 233 17.22 27.02 20.23
C ASN A 233 15.69 26.78 20.21
N PRO A 234 15.09 26.57 19.02
CA PRO A 234 13.66 26.31 18.93
C PRO A 234 13.31 24.88 19.32
N LYS A 235 12.09 24.71 19.81
CA LYS A 235 11.41 23.40 19.83
C LYS A 235 10.77 23.16 18.49
N VAL A 236 11.10 22.05 17.87
CA VAL A 236 10.66 21.72 16.50
C VAL A 236 9.84 20.44 16.51
N ASN A 237 8.67 20.47 15.87
CA ASN A 237 7.88 19.28 15.63
C ASN A 237 8.56 18.43 14.56
N CYS A 238 8.80 17.16 14.86
CA CYS A 238 9.48 16.22 14.01
C CYS A 238 8.60 14.99 13.74
N ILE A 239 8.83 14.37 12.61
CA ILE A 239 8.19 13.10 12.21
C ILE A 239 9.17 11.98 12.51
N GLY A 240 8.74 10.93 13.24
CA GLY A 240 9.48 9.70 13.46
C GLY A 240 9.04 8.61 12.52
N LEU A 241 9.95 7.97 11.82
CA LEU A 241 9.66 6.79 11.03
C LEU A 241 9.51 5.56 11.92
N ILE A 242 8.50 4.74 11.65
CA ILE A 242 8.34 3.41 12.22
C ILE A 242 8.73 2.43 11.14
N LEU A 243 9.71 1.57 11.44
CA LEU A 243 10.25 0.61 10.46
C LEU A 243 9.14 -0.33 9.97
N ASP A 244 9.13 -0.59 8.67
CA ASP A 244 8.19 -1.49 7.97
C ASP A 244 6.70 -1.11 8.15
N GLN A 245 6.40 0.14 8.51
CA GLN A 245 5.04 0.65 8.72
C GLN A 245 4.76 1.91 7.89
N ASN A 246 3.49 2.13 7.60
CA ASN A 246 2.97 3.38 7.03
C ASN A 246 2.57 4.41 8.09
N LEU A 247 2.64 4.04 9.36
CA LEU A 247 2.43 4.94 10.49
C LEU A 247 3.72 5.69 10.82
N THR A 248 3.58 6.88 11.35
CA THR A 248 4.68 7.70 11.82
C THR A 248 4.41 8.20 13.22
N ASP A 249 5.47 8.40 14.00
CA ASP A 249 5.41 9.08 15.29
C ASP A 249 5.51 10.59 15.11
N ALA A 250 4.92 11.34 16.05
CA ALA A 250 5.09 12.78 16.18
C ALA A 250 5.78 13.09 17.50
N PHE A 251 6.86 13.83 17.47
CA PHE A 251 7.62 14.22 18.66
C PHE A 251 8.20 15.62 18.52
N VAL A 252 8.72 16.17 19.62
CA VAL A 252 9.29 17.51 19.68
C VAL A 252 10.75 17.40 20.11
N GLU A 253 11.66 18.03 19.34
CA GLU A 253 13.09 18.08 19.64
C GLU A 253 13.56 19.52 19.85
N ASP A 254 14.53 19.69 20.74
CA ASP A 254 15.25 20.96 20.91
C ASP A 254 16.37 20.99 19.85
N MET A 255 16.27 21.92 18.90
CA MET A 255 17.21 22.03 17.79
C MET A 255 17.95 23.40 17.82
N LYS A 256 19.05 23.48 17.09
CA LYS A 256 19.79 24.73 16.91
C LYS A 256 19.29 25.47 15.66
N ALA A 257 19.21 26.79 15.73
CA ALA A 257 18.99 27.62 14.55
C ALA A 257 20.11 28.68 14.45
N GLU A 258 20.61 28.84 13.24
CA GLU A 258 21.66 29.79 12.86
C GLU A 258 21.26 30.46 11.55
N ASP A 259 21.60 31.75 11.39
CA ASP A 259 21.31 32.56 10.19
C ASP A 259 19.81 32.58 9.82
N GLY A 260 18.92 32.51 10.82
CA GLY A 260 17.47 32.54 10.62
C GLY A 260 16.85 31.19 10.18
N TYR A 261 17.59 30.09 10.27
CA TYR A 261 17.12 28.74 9.87
C TYR A 261 17.48 27.66 10.88
N VAL A 262 16.58 26.74 11.11
CA VAL A 262 16.86 25.53 11.90
C VAL A 262 17.87 24.66 11.16
N LYS A 263 18.91 24.23 11.87
CA LYS A 263 19.97 23.39 11.30
C LYS A 263 19.66 21.90 11.50
N PRO A 264 19.95 21.06 10.51
CA PRO A 264 19.85 19.60 10.68
C PRO A 264 20.86 19.11 11.74
N ASP A 265 20.49 18.07 12.47
CA ASP A 265 21.36 17.35 13.39
C ASP A 265 21.55 15.91 12.87
N ILE A 266 22.53 15.75 11.98
CA ILE A 266 22.79 14.51 11.28
C ILE A 266 23.24 13.41 12.25
N GLU A 267 23.95 13.77 13.33
CA GLU A 267 24.43 12.79 14.31
C GLU A 267 23.27 12.17 15.10
N ASN A 268 22.24 12.97 15.41
CA ASN A 268 21.01 12.53 16.06
C ASN A 268 19.92 12.11 15.06
N ASP A 269 20.25 12.02 13.76
CA ASP A 269 19.34 11.61 12.68
C ASP A 269 18.12 12.54 12.54
N LEU A 270 18.28 13.84 12.82
CA LEU A 270 17.26 14.86 12.58
C LEU A 270 17.54 15.50 11.22
N LEU A 271 16.87 14.99 10.19
CA LEU A 271 17.11 15.32 8.80
C LEU A 271 16.00 16.23 8.25
N PRO A 272 16.30 17.18 7.36
CA PRO A 272 15.28 18.00 6.74
C PRO A 272 14.41 17.18 5.80
N ILE A 273 13.10 17.45 5.84
CA ILE A 273 12.11 16.92 4.90
C ILE A 273 11.29 18.07 4.32
N ALA A 274 10.96 17.98 3.04
CA ALA A 274 10.08 18.96 2.41
C ALA A 274 9.02 18.30 1.55
N ASN A 275 7.78 18.80 1.65
CA ASN A 275 6.68 18.46 0.77
C ASN A 275 6.48 19.62 -0.22
N VAL A 276 6.62 19.31 -1.49
CA VAL A 276 6.65 20.30 -2.57
C VAL A 276 5.46 20.11 -3.49
N GLY A 277 4.50 21.05 -3.47
CA GLY A 277 3.33 21.03 -4.36
C GLY A 277 3.73 21.06 -5.83
N ARG A 278 3.26 20.12 -6.66
CA ARG A 278 3.65 19.92 -8.07
C ARG A 278 2.57 20.25 -9.10
N HIS A 279 1.32 20.39 -8.69
CA HIS A 279 0.18 20.54 -9.58
C HIS A 279 -0.32 22.00 -9.73
N GLY A 280 0.61 22.95 -9.77
CA GLY A 280 0.28 24.38 -9.89
C GLY A 280 0.18 25.13 -8.56
N GLN A 281 0.19 24.41 -7.41
CA GLN A 281 0.35 25.04 -6.11
C GLN A 281 1.82 25.46 -5.93
N SER A 282 2.03 26.61 -5.30
CA SER A 282 3.36 27.09 -4.95
C SER A 282 3.79 26.69 -3.52
N ASP A 283 2.95 25.97 -2.81
CA ASP A 283 3.15 25.66 -1.40
C ASP A 283 4.28 24.66 -1.19
N ILE A 284 5.13 24.95 -0.22
CA ILE A 284 6.18 24.08 0.26
C ILE A 284 6.02 23.95 1.78
N GLY A 285 5.84 22.72 2.24
CA GLY A 285 5.95 22.37 3.65
C GLY A 285 7.36 21.89 3.94
N ALA A 286 8.04 22.49 4.91
CA ALA A 286 9.37 22.06 5.35
C ALA A 286 9.32 21.66 6.84
N GLY A 287 10.10 20.65 7.22
CA GLY A 287 10.15 20.13 8.58
C GLY A 287 11.36 19.24 8.80
N PHE A 288 11.27 18.41 9.84
CA PHE A 288 12.33 17.45 10.19
C PHE A 288 11.76 16.05 10.38
N VAL A 289 12.59 15.05 10.04
CA VAL A 289 12.27 13.63 10.14
C VAL A 289 13.44 12.89 10.81
N LYS A 290 13.12 11.82 11.53
CA LYS A 290 14.08 10.91 12.17
C LYS A 290 13.79 9.46 11.75
N GLY A 291 14.82 8.64 11.60
CA GLY A 291 14.69 7.22 11.27
C GLY A 291 15.37 6.80 9.96
N PHE A 292 15.80 7.76 9.13
CA PHE A 292 16.48 7.46 7.86
C PHE A 292 17.96 7.11 7.99
N LYS A 293 18.65 7.60 9.02
CA LYS A 293 20.10 7.41 9.26
C LYS A 293 20.98 7.81 8.09
N MET A 294 20.52 8.75 7.26
CA MET A 294 21.22 9.24 6.09
C MET A 294 22.25 10.30 6.51
N LYS A 295 23.52 10.11 6.10
CA LYS A 295 24.61 11.05 6.47
C LYS A 295 24.91 12.07 5.38
N GLN A 296 24.60 11.76 4.12
CA GLN A 296 24.74 12.67 2.99
C GLN A 296 23.85 12.24 1.80
N GLY A 297 23.58 13.14 0.89
CA GLY A 297 22.70 12.92 -0.25
C GLY A 297 21.27 13.38 0.02
N ALA A 298 20.40 13.10 -0.93
CA ALA A 298 18.96 13.32 -0.84
C ALA A 298 18.24 12.29 -1.71
N PHE A 299 16.98 12.00 -1.37
CA PHE A 299 16.09 11.24 -2.23
C PHE A 299 14.70 11.91 -2.28
N ALA A 300 13.94 11.61 -3.35
CA ALA A 300 12.60 12.12 -3.57
C ALA A 300 11.71 11.02 -4.16
#